data_4d1b6b36187c40b70220f4e6b7b0307d
#
_entry.id   4d1b6b36187c40b70220f4e6b7b0307d
#
_cell.length_a   1.000
_cell.length_b   1.000
_cell.length_c   1.000
_cell.angle_alpha   90.00
_cell.angle_beta   90.00
_cell.angle_gamma   90.00
#
_symmetry.space_group_name_H-M   'P 1'
#
loop_
_entity.id
_entity.type
_entity.pdbx_description
1 polymer ?
#
loop_
_entity_poly.entity_id
_entity_poly.type
_entity_poly.pdbx_seq_one_letter_code
_entity_poly.pdbx_strand_id
1 'polypeptide(L)'
;MFVLQTRGEEGLWLVFRCRLRMGRGAAHKCNREVQKSISNLIRFSKTMANAASEAVRPIWYAVRTFNCQEMAFSNHLVEKGVECFVPMTYKAKQGKDGEKPRKVLVPIIHNYVFVKPGALPDEALTAILDELRDPYYILRNKQSKKFYEISETEMNEFRLLCDPNFENSVFMTSEEAEAKPGKEVRIVQGAFKGLTGKLHRVKNQFYFVKTMGDLGVMMRISRWYCKVIG
;
A
#
# COMPACT_ATOMS: atom_id res chain seq x y z
N MET A 1 48.52 5.10 -11.74
CA MET A 1 47.96 6.18 -10.93
C MET A 1 46.57 6.45 -11.49
N PHE A 2 45.54 6.08 -10.72
CA PHE A 2 44.14 6.26 -11.13
C PHE A 2 43.60 7.51 -10.43
N VAL A 3 43.01 8.40 -11.18
CA VAL A 3 42.36 9.60 -10.64
C VAL A 3 40.88 9.50 -10.96
N LEU A 4 40.06 9.43 -9.93
CA LEU A 4 38.60 9.55 -9.99
C LEU A 4 38.26 11.04 -9.82
N GLN A 5 37.61 11.63 -10.79
CA GLN A 5 37.10 12.98 -10.68
C GLN A 5 35.58 12.93 -10.88
N THR A 6 34.83 13.25 -9.82
CA THR A 6 33.38 13.39 -9.83
C THR A 6 33.00 14.85 -10.08
N ARG A 7 32.08 15.10 -11.01
CA ARG A 7 31.52 16.43 -11.25
C ARG A 7 30.04 16.32 -11.52
N GLY A 8 29.26 16.91 -10.64
CA GLY A 8 27.85 17.30 -10.85
C GLY A 8 26.79 16.22 -10.74
N GLU A 9 25.62 16.58 -10.29
CA GLU A 9 24.46 15.76 -9.93
C GLU A 9 23.73 15.07 -11.10
N GLU A 10 24.18 15.16 -12.33
CA GLU A 10 23.59 14.50 -13.49
C GLU A 10 24.66 13.74 -14.30
N GLY A 11 24.81 12.47 -13.99
CA GLY A 11 25.53 11.52 -14.85
C GLY A 11 26.94 11.19 -14.41
N LEU A 12 27.11 9.98 -13.97
CA LEU A 12 28.39 9.36 -13.62
C LEU A 12 29.18 9.08 -14.93
N TRP A 13 30.10 9.94 -15.30
CA TRP A 13 31.03 9.67 -16.40
C TRP A 13 32.32 9.06 -15.83
N LEU A 14 32.52 7.77 -16.05
CA LEU A 14 33.79 7.10 -15.78
C LEU A 14 34.71 7.33 -16.97
N VAL A 15 35.68 8.26 -16.84
CA VAL A 15 36.75 8.45 -17.84
C VAL A 15 37.97 7.65 -17.43
N PHE A 16 38.18 6.49 -18.04
CA PHE A 16 39.40 5.72 -17.91
C PHE A 16 40.49 6.33 -18.84
N ARG A 17 41.46 6.98 -18.28
CA ARG A 17 42.64 7.44 -19.01
C ARG A 17 43.76 6.44 -18.76
N CYS A 18 43.87 5.43 -19.61
CA CYS A 18 44.97 4.47 -19.59
C CYS A 18 46.13 5.04 -20.43
N ARG A 19 47.20 5.47 -19.77
CA ARG A 19 48.42 5.94 -20.44
C ARG A 19 49.41 4.77 -20.43
N LEU A 20 49.22 3.81 -21.33
CA LEU A 20 50.20 2.77 -21.61
C LEU A 20 50.81 3.03 -22.98
N ARG A 21 52.14 3.06 -22.98
CA ARG A 21 52.99 3.16 -24.19
C ARG A 21 52.96 1.79 -24.88
N MET A 22 51.91 1.51 -25.64
CA MET A 22 51.74 0.30 -26.43
C MET A 22 51.65 0.63 -27.92
N GLY A 23 52.22 -0.24 -28.77
CA GLY A 23 52.20 -0.08 -30.22
C GLY A 23 50.78 0.02 -30.81
N ARG A 24 50.63 0.72 -31.92
CA ARG A 24 49.33 1.10 -32.53
C ARG A 24 48.28 -0.03 -32.72
N GLY A 25 48.71 -1.30 -32.83
CA GLY A 25 47.83 -2.44 -32.98
C GLY A 25 47.21 -2.96 -31.70
N ALA A 26 47.93 -2.87 -30.56
CA ALA A 26 47.43 -3.35 -29.25
C ALA A 26 46.41 -2.38 -28.62
N ALA A 27 46.56 -1.08 -28.87
CA ALA A 27 45.64 -0.05 -28.40
C ALA A 27 44.25 -0.18 -28.98
N HIS A 28 44.10 -0.60 -30.24
CA HIS A 28 42.81 -0.77 -30.89
C HIS A 28 42.02 -2.00 -30.38
N LYS A 29 42.75 -3.07 -30.02
CA LYS A 29 42.13 -4.29 -29.50
C LYS A 29 41.70 -4.09 -28.04
N CYS A 30 42.54 -3.44 -27.23
CA CYS A 30 42.19 -3.07 -25.85
C CYS A 30 40.98 -2.14 -25.75
N ASN A 31 40.89 -1.13 -26.65
CA ASN A 31 39.76 -0.20 -26.69
C ASN A 31 38.44 -0.90 -27.05
N ARG A 32 38.46 -1.91 -27.92
CA ARG A 32 37.27 -2.68 -28.31
C ARG A 32 36.76 -3.60 -27.20
N GLU A 33 37.66 -4.19 -26.41
CA GLU A 33 37.31 -5.02 -25.25
C GLU A 33 36.74 -4.17 -24.10
N VAL A 34 37.39 -3.04 -23.81
CA VAL A 34 36.89 -2.08 -22.81
C VAL A 34 35.52 -1.54 -23.18
N GLN A 35 35.29 -1.19 -24.46
CA GLN A 35 33.97 -0.76 -24.92
C GLN A 35 32.90 -1.87 -24.84
N LYS A 36 33.26 -3.12 -25.14
CA LYS A 36 32.34 -4.26 -24.93
C LYS A 36 31.99 -4.46 -23.45
N SER A 37 32.96 -4.35 -22.54
CA SER A 37 32.75 -4.47 -21.10
C SER A 37 31.87 -3.32 -20.56
N ILE A 38 32.10 -2.09 -21.01
CA ILE A 38 31.26 -0.93 -20.66
C ILE A 38 29.83 -1.10 -21.19
N SER A 39 29.68 -1.56 -22.44
CA SER A 39 28.37 -1.83 -23.03
C SER A 39 27.60 -2.92 -22.28
N ASN A 40 28.29 -3.96 -21.84
CA ASN A 40 27.70 -5.04 -21.04
C ASN A 40 27.31 -4.54 -19.63
N LEU A 41 28.12 -3.70 -18.99
CA LEU A 41 27.80 -3.08 -17.71
C LEU A 41 26.60 -2.14 -17.80
N ILE A 42 26.52 -1.32 -18.86
CA ILE A 42 25.38 -0.44 -19.11
C ILE A 42 24.12 -1.27 -19.42
N ARG A 43 24.25 -2.36 -20.18
CA ARG A 43 23.12 -3.27 -20.46
C ARG A 43 22.64 -3.97 -19.19
N PHE A 44 23.58 -4.43 -18.35
CA PHE A 44 23.26 -5.05 -17.07
C PHE A 44 22.61 -4.06 -16.10
N SER A 45 23.13 -2.82 -15.99
CA SER A 45 22.51 -1.79 -15.15
C SER A 45 21.11 -1.38 -15.64
N LYS A 46 20.91 -1.27 -16.96
CA LYS A 46 19.57 -1.05 -17.53
C LYS A 46 18.62 -2.21 -17.29
N THR A 47 19.09 -3.45 -17.39
CA THR A 47 18.28 -4.64 -17.10
C THR A 47 17.90 -4.69 -15.62
N MET A 48 18.84 -4.37 -14.71
CA MET A 48 18.56 -4.28 -13.28
C MET A 48 17.64 -3.10 -12.93
N ALA A 49 17.81 -1.94 -13.56
CA ALA A 49 16.91 -0.79 -13.37
C ALA A 49 15.50 -1.07 -13.90
N ASN A 50 15.37 -1.74 -15.04
CA ASN A 50 14.07 -2.16 -15.57
C ASN A 50 13.43 -3.25 -14.70
N ALA A 51 14.19 -4.24 -14.23
CA ALA A 51 13.70 -5.26 -13.30
C ALA A 51 13.23 -4.63 -11.96
N ALA A 52 13.95 -3.64 -11.46
CA ALA A 52 13.55 -2.89 -10.26
C ALA A 52 12.28 -2.04 -10.50
N SER A 53 12.08 -1.49 -11.70
CA SER A 53 10.87 -0.71 -12.03
C SER A 53 9.65 -1.59 -12.34
N GLU A 54 9.85 -2.81 -12.83
CA GLU A 54 8.76 -3.80 -13.01
C GLU A 54 8.35 -4.48 -11.69
N ALA A 55 9.19 -4.43 -10.65
CA ALA A 55 8.95 -5.13 -9.39
C ALA A 55 8.07 -4.36 -8.37
N VAL A 56 7.82 -3.08 -8.56
CA VAL A 56 6.98 -2.31 -7.63
C VAL A 56 5.53 -2.32 -8.11
N ARG A 57 4.81 -3.40 -7.81
CA ARG A 57 3.36 -3.38 -7.93
C ARG A 57 2.80 -2.55 -6.78
N PRO A 58 1.98 -1.53 -7.04
CA PRO A 58 1.31 -0.77 -5.98
C PRO A 58 0.13 -1.58 -5.42
N ILE A 59 0.45 -2.69 -4.77
CA ILE A 59 -0.52 -3.59 -4.14
C ILE A 59 -0.41 -3.51 -2.62
N TRP A 60 -1.52 -3.78 -1.96
CA TRP A 60 -1.63 -3.88 -0.51
C TRP A 60 -2.11 -5.25 -0.11
N TYR A 61 -1.68 -5.71 1.04
CA TYR A 61 -2.17 -6.92 1.67
C TYR A 61 -2.91 -6.56 2.96
N ALA A 62 -3.98 -7.28 3.27
CA ALA A 62 -4.65 -7.19 4.55
C ALA A 62 -4.09 -8.28 5.48
N VAL A 63 -3.50 -7.85 6.58
CA VAL A 63 -2.98 -8.72 7.63
C VAL A 63 -3.95 -8.69 8.81
N ARG A 64 -4.53 -9.82 9.13
CA ARG A 64 -5.34 -10.00 10.33
C ARG A 64 -4.43 -10.36 11.49
N THR A 65 -4.43 -9.53 12.51
CA THR A 65 -3.76 -9.78 13.79
C THR A 65 -4.74 -10.39 14.79
N PHE A 66 -4.28 -10.69 16.00
CA PHE A 66 -5.12 -11.18 17.08
C PHE A 66 -4.86 -10.35 18.34
N ASN A 67 -5.75 -10.45 19.33
CA ASN A 67 -5.61 -9.79 20.63
C ASN A 67 -5.38 -8.26 20.56
N CYS A 68 -5.95 -7.59 19.56
CA CYS A 68 -5.80 -6.14 19.36
C CYS A 68 -4.32 -5.69 19.24
N GLN A 69 -3.50 -6.48 18.56
CA GLN A 69 -2.07 -6.19 18.33
C GLN A 69 -1.80 -5.36 17.06
N GLU A 70 -2.82 -4.81 16.41
CA GLU A 70 -2.68 -4.05 15.17
C GLU A 70 -1.68 -2.90 15.28
N MET A 71 -1.60 -2.24 16.44
CA MET A 71 -0.65 -1.14 16.66
C MET A 71 0.79 -1.64 16.85
N ALA A 72 0.99 -2.78 17.51
CA ALA A 72 2.31 -3.38 17.66
C ALA A 72 2.87 -3.83 16.30
N PHE A 73 2.04 -4.50 15.50
CA PHE A 73 2.40 -4.87 14.12
C PHE A 73 2.70 -3.65 13.25
N SER A 74 1.87 -2.61 13.33
CA SER A 74 2.08 -1.37 12.57
C SER A 74 3.41 -0.70 12.94
N ASN A 75 3.72 -0.56 14.22
CA ASN A 75 4.97 0.06 14.69
C ASN A 75 6.18 -0.74 14.20
N HIS A 76 6.15 -2.06 14.33
CA HIS A 76 7.23 -2.94 13.89
C HIS A 76 7.46 -2.83 12.37
N LEU A 77 6.39 -2.85 11.57
CA LEU A 77 6.48 -2.67 10.11
C LEU A 77 7.11 -1.33 9.73
N VAL A 78 6.71 -0.23 10.41
CA VAL A 78 7.28 1.11 10.20
C VAL A 78 8.77 1.13 10.55
N GLU A 79 9.20 0.51 11.65
CA GLU A 79 10.61 0.37 12.04
C GLU A 79 11.43 -0.39 10.98
N LYS A 80 10.83 -1.35 10.30
CA LYS A 80 11.44 -2.08 9.17
C LYS A 80 11.34 -1.35 7.83
N GLY A 81 10.77 -0.15 7.80
CA GLY A 81 10.61 0.65 6.58
C GLY A 81 9.50 0.16 5.65
N VAL A 82 8.57 -0.66 6.14
CA VAL A 82 7.42 -1.15 5.37
C VAL A 82 6.23 -0.22 5.55
N GLU A 83 5.67 0.27 4.45
CA GLU A 83 4.48 1.12 4.49
C GLU A 83 3.27 0.31 4.97
N CYS A 84 2.57 0.82 5.98
CA CYS A 84 1.38 0.19 6.51
C CYS A 84 0.29 1.22 6.85
N PHE A 85 -0.94 0.73 7.01
CA PHE A 85 -2.10 1.55 7.36
C PHE A 85 -3.00 0.79 8.34
N VAL A 86 -3.33 1.44 9.45
CA VAL A 86 -4.35 1.00 10.40
C VAL A 86 -5.50 1.99 10.36
N PRO A 87 -6.74 1.57 10.05
CA PRO A 87 -7.89 2.45 10.06
C PRO A 87 -8.19 2.97 11.46
N MET A 88 -8.19 4.29 11.66
CA MET A 88 -8.34 4.92 12.98
C MET A 88 -9.57 5.82 13.03
N THR A 89 -10.15 5.97 14.23
CA THR A 89 -11.25 6.90 14.51
C THR A 89 -11.09 7.58 15.86
N TYR A 90 -11.81 8.68 16.07
CA TYR A 90 -11.84 9.34 17.36
C TYR A 90 -12.94 8.76 18.24
N LYS A 91 -12.58 8.29 19.44
CA LYS A 91 -13.52 7.96 20.51
C LYS A 91 -13.36 8.92 21.68
N ALA A 92 -14.48 9.34 22.26
CA ALA A 92 -14.46 10.08 23.51
C ALA A 92 -14.10 9.13 24.66
N LYS A 93 -12.98 9.40 25.32
CA LYS A 93 -12.60 8.72 26.56
C LYS A 93 -12.99 9.60 27.73
N GLN A 94 -13.81 9.09 28.65
CA GLN A 94 -14.16 9.81 29.86
C GLN A 94 -12.91 10.03 30.71
N GLY A 95 -12.70 11.26 31.14
CA GLY A 95 -11.65 11.59 32.11
C GLY A 95 -11.93 10.95 33.46
N LYS A 96 -10.89 10.75 34.26
CA LYS A 96 -11.05 10.34 35.66
C LYS A 96 -11.53 11.58 36.44
N ASP A 97 -12.48 11.36 37.35
CA ASP A 97 -13.00 12.34 38.34
C ASP A 97 -12.88 13.83 37.94
N GLY A 98 -13.86 14.32 37.16
CA GLY A 98 -13.99 15.75 36.87
C GLY A 98 -13.19 16.28 35.67
N GLU A 99 -12.37 15.46 35.00
CA GLU A 99 -11.72 15.86 33.76
C GLU A 99 -12.69 15.85 32.57
N LYS A 100 -12.54 16.82 31.68
CA LYS A 100 -13.31 16.86 30.42
C LYS A 100 -13.00 15.64 29.55
N PRO A 101 -14.01 15.09 28.85
CA PRO A 101 -13.77 13.96 27.91
C PRO A 101 -12.72 14.35 26.87
N ARG A 102 -11.74 13.46 26.67
CA ARG A 102 -10.69 13.64 25.65
C ARG A 102 -11.00 12.76 24.44
N LYS A 103 -10.84 13.31 23.23
CA LYS A 103 -10.89 12.52 22.01
C LYS A 103 -9.57 11.75 21.88
N VAL A 104 -9.65 10.42 21.80
CA VAL A 104 -8.49 9.52 21.62
C VAL A 104 -8.64 8.84 20.26
N LEU A 105 -7.55 8.74 19.53
CA LEU A 105 -7.49 8.01 18.28
C LEU A 105 -7.38 6.52 18.60
N VAL A 106 -8.30 5.72 18.07
CA VAL A 106 -8.35 4.26 18.28
C VAL A 106 -8.62 3.54 16.96
N PRO A 107 -8.18 2.28 16.80
CA PRO A 107 -8.52 1.50 15.63
C PRO A 107 -10.04 1.39 15.45
N ILE A 108 -10.50 1.61 14.21
CA ILE A 108 -11.91 1.49 13.83
C ILE A 108 -12.29 0.02 13.63
N ILE A 109 -11.36 -0.73 13.03
CA ILE A 109 -11.45 -2.16 12.79
C ILE A 109 -10.36 -2.81 13.61
N HIS A 110 -10.76 -3.63 14.57
CA HIS A 110 -9.79 -4.35 15.39
C HIS A 110 -9.18 -5.51 14.63
N ASN A 111 -7.92 -5.78 14.94
CA ASN A 111 -7.17 -6.91 14.39
C ASN A 111 -6.90 -6.85 12.89
N TYR A 112 -6.79 -5.66 12.29
CA TYR A 112 -6.41 -5.50 10.89
C TYR A 112 -5.32 -4.45 10.69
N VAL A 113 -4.30 -4.82 9.92
CA VAL A 113 -3.24 -3.93 9.42
C VAL A 113 -3.14 -4.12 7.92
N PHE A 114 -3.19 -3.03 7.17
CA PHE A 114 -2.97 -3.05 5.73
C PHE A 114 -1.49 -2.76 5.47
N VAL A 115 -0.84 -3.57 4.66
CA VAL A 115 0.59 -3.53 4.43
C VAL A 115 0.87 -3.40 2.94
N LYS A 116 1.75 -2.45 2.59
CA LYS A 116 2.26 -2.27 1.23
C LYS A 116 3.67 -2.82 1.16
N PRO A 117 3.87 -4.02 0.60
CA PRO A 117 5.19 -4.65 0.57
C PRO A 117 6.19 -3.91 -0.34
N GLY A 118 5.72 -3.13 -1.31
CA GLY A 118 6.59 -2.46 -2.28
C GLY A 118 7.35 -3.47 -3.15
N ALA A 119 8.66 -3.45 -3.08
CA ALA A 119 9.54 -4.38 -3.78
C ALA A 119 9.89 -5.65 -2.97
N LEU A 120 9.37 -5.78 -1.74
CA LEU A 120 9.65 -6.94 -0.90
C LEU A 120 8.92 -8.18 -1.44
N PRO A 121 9.60 -9.33 -1.57
CA PRO A 121 8.94 -10.60 -1.85
C PRO A 121 8.09 -11.05 -0.65
N ASP A 122 7.10 -11.90 -0.91
CA ASP A 122 6.16 -12.39 0.10
C ASP A 122 6.86 -13.10 1.27
N GLU A 123 7.96 -13.80 0.99
CA GLU A 123 8.77 -14.49 2.00
C GLU A 123 9.48 -13.51 2.93
N ALA A 124 9.97 -12.38 2.41
CA ALA A 124 10.61 -11.36 3.21
C ALA A 124 9.59 -10.62 4.09
N LEU A 125 8.39 -10.35 3.56
CA LEU A 125 7.30 -9.77 4.34
C LEU A 125 6.89 -10.71 5.49
N THR A 126 6.70 -12.00 5.22
CA THR A 126 6.38 -12.98 6.26
C THR A 126 7.47 -13.08 7.31
N ALA A 127 8.75 -13.09 6.92
CA ALA A 127 9.86 -13.10 7.87
C ALA A 127 9.84 -11.88 8.82
N ILE A 128 9.52 -10.68 8.30
CA ILE A 128 9.37 -9.46 9.14
C ILE A 128 8.21 -9.61 10.13
N LEU A 129 7.08 -10.13 9.69
CA LEU A 129 5.91 -10.34 10.55
C LEU A 129 6.17 -11.41 11.61
N ASP A 130 6.92 -12.47 11.30
CA ASP A 130 7.27 -13.56 12.22
C ASP A 130 8.19 -13.11 13.37
N GLU A 131 8.94 -12.02 13.20
CA GLU A 131 9.79 -11.46 14.25
C GLU A 131 9.01 -11.07 15.52
N LEU A 132 7.74 -10.68 15.38
CA LEU A 132 6.87 -10.32 16.53
C LEU A 132 6.45 -11.52 17.36
N ARG A 133 6.50 -12.74 16.79
CA ARG A 133 6.06 -14.01 17.44
C ARG A 133 4.59 -14.01 17.85
N ASP A 134 3.83 -12.99 17.50
CA ASP A 134 2.38 -12.94 17.70
C ASP A 134 1.66 -13.59 16.53
N PRO A 135 0.51 -14.25 16.75
CA PRO A 135 -0.23 -14.88 15.67
C PRO A 135 -0.79 -13.82 14.70
N TYR A 136 -0.66 -14.10 13.42
CA TYR A 136 -1.25 -13.29 12.36
C TYR A 136 -1.71 -14.17 11.20
N TYR A 137 -2.50 -13.60 10.31
CA TYR A 137 -2.95 -14.25 9.07
C TYR A 137 -3.02 -13.23 7.94
N ILE A 138 -2.26 -13.43 6.86
CA ILE A 138 -2.39 -12.62 5.65
C ILE A 138 -3.59 -13.15 4.85
N LEU A 139 -4.56 -12.29 4.54
CA LEU A 139 -5.75 -12.67 3.78
C LEU A 139 -5.35 -13.32 2.45
N ARG A 140 -6.04 -14.40 2.11
CA ARG A 140 -5.80 -15.16 0.88
C ARG A 140 -7.06 -15.21 0.03
N ASN A 141 -6.86 -15.18 -1.27
CA ASN A 141 -7.95 -15.43 -2.20
C ASN A 141 -8.45 -16.87 -2.03
N LYS A 142 -9.76 -17.04 -1.84
CA LYS A 142 -10.40 -18.35 -1.57
C LYS A 142 -10.12 -19.37 -2.68
N GLN A 143 -10.01 -18.92 -3.93
CA GLN A 143 -9.82 -19.76 -5.12
C GLN A 143 -8.34 -20.07 -5.39
N SER A 144 -7.51 -19.01 -5.52
CA SER A 144 -6.11 -19.14 -5.92
C SER A 144 -5.16 -19.50 -4.76
N LYS A 145 -5.61 -19.37 -3.50
CA LYS A 145 -4.80 -19.52 -2.27
C LYS A 145 -3.62 -18.56 -2.15
N LYS A 146 -3.40 -17.69 -3.14
CA LYS A 146 -2.41 -16.60 -3.09
C LYS A 146 -2.90 -15.49 -2.13
N PHE A 147 -1.99 -14.64 -1.70
CA PHE A 147 -2.36 -13.46 -0.93
C PHE A 147 -3.37 -12.62 -1.71
N TYR A 148 -4.36 -12.08 -0.99
CA TYR A 148 -5.36 -11.22 -1.59
C TYR A 148 -4.75 -9.85 -1.85
N GLU A 149 -4.61 -9.51 -3.12
CA GLU A 149 -4.05 -8.25 -3.58
C GLU A 149 -5.15 -7.17 -3.61
N ILE A 150 -4.92 -6.09 -2.87
CA ILE A 150 -5.75 -4.89 -2.88
C ILE A 150 -5.02 -3.86 -3.73
N SER A 151 -5.68 -3.33 -4.73
CA SER A 151 -5.09 -2.29 -5.59
C SER A 151 -4.91 -0.97 -4.83
N GLU A 152 -3.96 -0.14 -5.27
CA GLU A 152 -3.76 1.21 -4.71
C GLU A 152 -5.03 2.05 -4.79
N THR A 153 -5.82 1.89 -5.86
CA THR A 153 -7.09 2.59 -6.04
C THR A 153 -8.10 2.19 -4.96
N GLU A 154 -8.28 0.88 -4.75
CA GLU A 154 -9.18 0.37 -3.69
C GLU A 154 -8.71 0.80 -2.30
N MET A 155 -7.40 0.78 -2.06
CA MET A 155 -6.84 1.22 -0.79
C MET A 155 -7.06 2.71 -0.53
N ASN A 156 -6.91 3.56 -1.55
CA ASN A 156 -7.18 4.98 -1.44
C ASN A 156 -8.67 5.28 -1.21
N GLU A 157 -9.55 4.55 -1.87
CA GLU A 157 -10.99 4.63 -1.63
C GLU A 157 -11.34 4.20 -0.19
N PHE A 158 -10.70 3.13 0.30
CA PHE A 158 -10.89 2.64 1.66
C PHE A 158 -10.37 3.63 2.72
N ARG A 159 -9.18 4.21 2.51
CA ARG A 159 -8.64 5.26 3.38
C ARG A 159 -9.61 6.44 3.51
N LEU A 160 -10.22 6.84 2.41
CA LEU A 160 -11.20 7.90 2.39
C LEU A 160 -12.46 7.55 3.21
N LEU A 161 -12.93 6.30 3.15
CA LEU A 161 -14.05 5.81 3.95
C LEU A 161 -13.71 5.66 5.43
N CYS A 162 -12.42 5.51 5.77
CA CYS A 162 -11.91 5.38 7.13
C CYS A 162 -11.46 6.73 7.74
N ASP A 163 -11.62 7.85 7.04
CA ASP A 163 -11.20 9.15 7.55
C ASP A 163 -11.96 9.48 8.84
N PRO A 164 -11.24 9.70 9.97
CA PRO A 164 -11.85 9.96 11.27
C PRO A 164 -12.67 11.26 11.34
N ASN A 165 -12.56 12.12 10.34
CA ASN A 165 -13.40 13.33 10.22
C ASN A 165 -14.81 13.02 9.68
N PHE A 166 -15.05 11.83 9.16
CA PHE A 166 -16.37 11.38 8.68
C PHE A 166 -17.01 10.41 9.68
N GLU A 167 -17.78 10.91 10.63
CA GLU A 167 -18.30 10.19 11.80
C GLU A 167 -19.35 9.08 11.52
N ASN A 168 -19.70 8.78 10.27
CA ASN A 168 -20.88 7.95 9.97
C ASN A 168 -20.58 6.62 9.26
N SER A 169 -19.35 6.13 9.33
CA SER A 169 -18.99 4.84 8.73
C SER A 169 -19.17 3.70 9.75
N VAL A 170 -19.83 2.63 9.31
CA VAL A 170 -19.98 1.38 10.06
C VAL A 170 -19.24 0.29 9.30
N PHE A 171 -18.40 -0.45 10.01
CA PHE A 171 -17.61 -1.54 9.46
C PHE A 171 -18.28 -2.87 9.79
N MET A 172 -18.28 -3.78 8.83
CA MET A 172 -18.90 -5.09 8.90
C MET A 172 -18.09 -6.10 8.09
N THR A 173 -18.48 -7.36 8.09
CA THR A 173 -17.90 -8.35 7.19
C THR A 173 -18.33 -8.12 5.75
N SER A 174 -17.55 -8.61 4.77
CA SER A 174 -17.93 -8.56 3.36
C SER A 174 -19.25 -9.31 3.12
N GLU A 175 -19.45 -10.44 3.79
CA GLU A 175 -20.70 -11.24 3.70
C GLU A 175 -21.92 -10.44 4.16
N GLU A 176 -21.81 -9.73 5.30
CA GLU A 176 -22.88 -8.85 5.77
C GLU A 176 -23.15 -7.69 4.82
N ALA A 177 -22.10 -7.12 4.21
CA ALA A 177 -22.23 -6.04 3.24
C ALA A 177 -22.83 -6.52 1.92
N GLU A 178 -22.43 -7.69 1.44
CA GLU A 178 -22.97 -8.30 0.21
C GLU A 178 -24.44 -8.70 0.36
N ALA A 179 -24.85 -9.17 1.54
CA ALA A 179 -26.24 -9.51 1.85
C ALA A 179 -27.17 -8.28 1.88
N LYS A 180 -26.64 -7.04 1.95
CA LYS A 180 -27.47 -5.83 1.91
C LYS A 180 -28.06 -5.62 0.51
N PRO A 181 -29.41 -5.56 0.36
CA PRO A 181 -30.02 -5.28 -0.91
C PRO A 181 -29.73 -3.84 -1.33
N GLY A 182 -29.50 -3.60 -2.61
CA GLY A 182 -29.27 -2.25 -3.10
C GLY A 182 -28.94 -2.21 -4.58
N LYS A 183 -29.09 -1.01 -5.17
CA LYS A 183 -28.67 -0.76 -6.55
C LYS A 183 -27.23 -0.28 -6.59
N GLU A 184 -26.49 -0.67 -7.61
CA GLU A 184 -25.17 -0.14 -7.83
C GLU A 184 -25.22 1.35 -8.18
N VAL A 185 -24.38 2.12 -7.52
CA VAL A 185 -24.33 3.57 -7.67
C VAL A 185 -22.89 4.07 -7.72
N ARG A 186 -22.73 5.22 -8.34
CA ARG A 186 -21.52 6.05 -8.23
C ARG A 186 -21.84 7.32 -7.48
N ILE A 187 -20.96 7.71 -6.56
CA ILE A 187 -21.05 8.99 -5.88
C ILE A 187 -20.59 10.09 -6.83
N VAL A 188 -21.42 11.10 -7.05
CA VAL A 188 -21.17 12.18 -8.01
C VAL A 188 -20.80 13.52 -7.37
N GLN A 189 -20.98 13.66 -6.05
CA GLN A 189 -20.72 14.89 -5.30
C GLN A 189 -20.08 14.63 -3.94
N GLY A 190 -19.38 15.64 -3.40
CA GLY A 190 -18.75 15.60 -2.07
C GLY A 190 -17.38 14.95 -2.06
N ALA A 191 -16.85 14.72 -0.85
CA ALA A 191 -15.52 14.18 -0.62
C ALA A 191 -15.32 12.76 -1.22
N PHE A 192 -16.41 12.00 -1.33
CA PHE A 192 -16.41 10.62 -1.85
C PHE A 192 -16.73 10.52 -3.34
N LYS A 193 -16.66 11.62 -4.08
CA LYS A 193 -16.96 11.65 -5.52
C LYS A 193 -16.09 10.64 -6.29
N GLY A 194 -16.74 9.83 -7.12
CA GLY A 194 -16.09 8.80 -7.94
C GLY A 194 -16.24 7.38 -7.38
N LEU A 195 -16.43 7.22 -6.07
CA LEU A 195 -16.61 5.91 -5.45
C LEU A 195 -17.83 5.17 -6.02
N THR A 196 -17.65 3.87 -6.25
CA THR A 196 -18.71 2.97 -6.70
C THR A 196 -19.03 1.93 -5.62
N GLY A 197 -20.29 1.61 -5.46
CA GLY A 197 -20.77 0.65 -4.47
C GLY A 197 -22.28 0.50 -4.52
N LYS A 198 -22.88 -0.15 -3.53
CA LYS A 198 -24.32 -0.35 -3.44
C LYS A 198 -24.98 0.75 -2.62
N LEU A 199 -26.15 1.22 -3.05
CA LEU A 199 -27.01 2.13 -2.28
C LEU A 199 -28.09 1.32 -1.56
N HIS A 200 -27.96 1.17 -0.26
CA HIS A 200 -28.87 0.46 0.62
C HIS A 200 -29.79 1.44 1.36
N ARG A 201 -31.08 1.11 1.50
CA ARG A 201 -32.05 1.93 2.23
C ARG A 201 -32.50 1.22 3.50
N VAL A 202 -32.33 1.91 4.64
CA VAL A 202 -32.84 1.44 5.93
C VAL A 202 -33.73 2.52 6.52
N LYS A 203 -34.98 2.19 6.77
CA LYS A 203 -35.98 3.11 7.32
C LYS A 203 -35.99 4.46 6.56
N ASN A 204 -36.04 5.31 6.24
CA ASN A 204 -35.90 6.54 5.44
C ASN A 204 -34.46 7.08 5.26
N GLN A 205 -33.43 6.32 5.58
CA GLN A 205 -32.05 6.72 5.42
C GLN A 205 -31.37 5.90 4.32
N PHE A 206 -30.43 6.54 3.61
CA PHE A 206 -29.65 5.88 2.57
C PHE A 206 -28.23 5.68 3.06
N TYR A 207 -27.70 4.52 2.73
CA TYR A 207 -26.34 4.10 3.07
C TYR A 207 -25.63 3.65 1.81
N PHE A 208 -24.41 4.11 1.65
CA PHE A 208 -23.48 3.59 0.66
C PHE A 208 -22.74 2.41 1.27
N VAL A 209 -22.70 1.30 0.56
CA VAL A 209 -22.06 0.07 1.01
C VAL A 209 -20.99 -0.31 0.01
N LYS A 210 -19.79 -0.56 0.48
CA LYS A 210 -18.65 -1.03 -0.33
C LYS A 210 -17.96 -2.19 0.37
N THR A 211 -17.53 -3.17 -0.42
CA THR A 211 -16.70 -4.30 0.05
C THR A 211 -15.27 -4.15 -0.44
N MET A 212 -14.32 -4.63 0.35
CA MET A 212 -12.91 -4.71 0.03
C MET A 212 -12.33 -5.96 0.71
N GLY A 213 -12.02 -7.00 -0.05
CA GLY A 213 -11.64 -8.29 0.51
C GLY A 213 -12.70 -8.83 1.45
N ASP A 214 -12.34 -9.16 2.69
CA ASP A 214 -13.26 -9.67 3.71
C ASP A 214 -13.94 -8.56 4.52
N LEU A 215 -13.71 -7.30 4.18
CA LEU A 215 -14.29 -6.15 4.89
C LEU A 215 -15.38 -5.48 4.09
N GLY A 216 -16.44 -5.07 4.79
CA GLY A 216 -17.49 -4.21 4.27
C GLY A 216 -17.52 -2.88 5.03
N VAL A 217 -17.79 -1.81 4.31
CA VAL A 217 -17.98 -0.48 4.88
C VAL A 217 -19.37 0.01 4.49
N MET A 218 -20.14 0.47 5.47
CA MET A 218 -21.42 1.11 5.26
C MET A 218 -21.39 2.51 5.84
N MET A 219 -21.64 3.52 5.02
CA MET A 219 -21.69 4.91 5.48
C MET A 219 -23.01 5.56 5.09
N ARG A 220 -23.49 6.46 5.96
CA ARG A 220 -24.70 7.26 5.68
C ARG A 220 -24.39 8.28 4.58
N ILE A 221 -25.25 8.33 3.55
CA ILE A 221 -25.10 9.25 2.42
C ILE A 221 -26.43 9.84 2.00
N SER A 222 -26.41 11.04 1.43
CA SER A 222 -27.57 11.60 0.78
C SER A 222 -27.85 10.90 -0.56
N ARG A 223 -29.11 10.53 -0.81
CA ARG A 223 -29.55 9.94 -2.10
C ARG A 223 -29.13 10.81 -3.30
N TRP A 224 -29.15 12.13 -3.14
CA TRP A 224 -28.81 13.08 -4.20
C TRP A 224 -27.38 13.05 -4.65
N TYR A 225 -26.48 12.51 -3.81
CA TYR A 225 -25.06 12.35 -4.15
C TYR A 225 -24.77 11.09 -4.97
N CYS A 226 -25.79 10.25 -5.19
CA CYS A 226 -25.62 8.96 -5.84
C CYS A 226 -26.32 8.91 -7.18
N LYS A 227 -25.61 8.48 -8.22
CA LYS A 227 -26.14 8.15 -9.54
C LYS A 227 -26.14 6.64 -9.73
N VAL A 228 -27.27 6.06 -10.09
CA VAL A 228 -27.37 4.62 -10.41
C VAL A 228 -26.53 4.34 -11.65
N ILE A 229 -25.74 3.27 -11.59
CA ILE A 229 -24.93 2.72 -12.67
C ILE A 229 -25.44 1.30 -12.92
N GLY A 230 -26.03 1.06 -14.06
CA GLY A 230 -26.64 -0.21 -14.45
C GLY A 230 -27.98 -0.02 -15.09
#